data_0540cd79bc1d0b6d06707274e86427dd
#
_entry.id   0540cd79bc1d0b6d06707274e86427dd
#
_cell.length_a   1.000
_cell.length_b   1.000
_cell.length_c   1.000
_cell.angle_alpha   90.00
_cell.angle_beta   90.00
_cell.angle_gamma   90.00
#
_symmetry.space_group_name_H-M   'P 1'
#
loop_
_entity.id
_entity.type
_entity.pdbx_description
1 polymer ?
#
loop_
_entity_poly.entity_id
_entity_poly.type
_entity_poly.pdbx_seq_one_letter_code
_entity_poly.pdbx_strand_id
1 'polypeptide(L)'
;MPPDGWTIVFETRRRWECHELALVLDALAIPHLIADGERNSAMLLVPAGHAEEAGKQLRLYAAENRRKVPVPDLPLHGHGISGAAAYVVVLVIAYYLQVRTAFGVDWLDAGGLSGVAVREGEWWRVFTALTLHGDLGHLVANLFFGSFFGLFAGQYLGSGVAWAMILLAAGVGNALDLMLLPPTHRAIGASTAVFAALGLLAALMWRAEARRTSTWARRFAPLIGAAVLLAYIGTGDAQTDAVAHLTGFVAGIFAGAAFDVRRPRWLQSSSVQGAIGFGALVLLAVCWWLAAAAWRAGLA
;
A
#
# COMPACT_ATOMS: atom_id res chain seq x y z
N MET A 1 10.38 44.50 -33.50
CA MET A 1 11.17 45.21 -32.45
C MET A 1 10.19 45.63 -31.35
N PRO A 2 10.58 45.61 -30.08
CA PRO A 2 9.70 46.11 -29.01
C PRO A 2 9.46 47.61 -29.21
N PRO A 3 8.25 48.12 -28.83
CA PRO A 3 7.99 49.57 -28.85
C PRO A 3 8.97 50.31 -27.93
N ASP A 4 9.21 51.62 -28.25
CA ASP A 4 10.09 52.45 -27.42
C ASP A 4 9.60 52.45 -25.96
N GLY A 5 10.56 52.22 -25.02
CA GLY A 5 10.26 52.13 -23.58
C GLY A 5 9.70 50.81 -23.06
N TRP A 6 9.61 49.76 -23.90
CA TRP A 6 9.20 48.44 -23.52
C TRP A 6 10.36 47.45 -23.50
N THR A 7 10.32 46.51 -22.55
CA THR A 7 11.38 45.49 -22.35
C THR A 7 10.75 44.09 -22.38
N ILE A 8 11.44 43.14 -23.03
CA ILE A 8 11.04 41.73 -23.07
C ILE A 8 11.36 41.10 -21.71
N VAL A 9 10.33 40.55 -21.07
CA VAL A 9 10.48 39.83 -19.78
C VAL A 9 10.39 38.31 -19.94
N PHE A 10 9.81 37.85 -21.07
CA PHE A 10 9.74 36.42 -21.40
C PHE A 10 9.61 36.23 -22.92
N GLU A 11 10.27 35.18 -23.45
CA GLU A 11 10.18 34.79 -24.86
C GLU A 11 10.07 33.27 -24.97
N THR A 12 9.18 32.78 -25.84
CA THR A 12 8.93 31.34 -26.04
C THR A 12 8.42 31.05 -27.44
N ARG A 13 8.59 29.82 -27.92
CA ARG A 13 7.96 29.34 -29.15
C ARG A 13 6.49 28.92 -28.97
N ARG A 14 5.99 28.91 -27.74
CA ARG A 14 4.64 28.47 -27.41
C ARG A 14 3.81 29.66 -26.94
N ARG A 15 3.10 30.31 -27.83
CA ARG A 15 2.33 31.54 -27.56
C ARG A 15 1.42 31.44 -26.32
N TRP A 16 0.87 30.26 -26.03
CA TRP A 16 0.04 30.04 -24.85
C TRP A 16 0.79 30.26 -23.52
N GLU A 17 2.12 30.03 -23.45
CA GLU A 17 2.93 30.31 -22.26
C GLU A 17 3.00 31.81 -21.96
N CYS A 18 3.04 32.66 -23.00
CA CYS A 18 2.94 34.11 -22.84
C CYS A 18 1.56 34.53 -22.30
N HIS A 19 0.47 33.89 -22.78
CA HIS A 19 -0.87 34.16 -22.26
C HIS A 19 -1.03 33.72 -20.80
N GLU A 20 -0.48 32.57 -20.41
CA GLU A 20 -0.48 32.12 -19.01
C GLU A 20 0.27 33.09 -18.09
N LEU A 21 1.47 33.54 -18.51
CA LEU A 21 2.25 34.49 -17.73
C LEU A 21 1.65 35.90 -17.73
N ALA A 22 0.95 36.30 -18.78
CA ALA A 22 0.24 37.55 -18.84
C ALA A 22 -0.85 37.65 -17.76
N LEU A 23 -1.55 36.53 -17.44
CA LEU A 23 -2.53 36.50 -16.34
C LEU A 23 -1.91 36.83 -14.98
N VAL A 24 -0.64 36.47 -14.78
CA VAL A 24 0.08 36.82 -13.54
C VAL A 24 0.32 38.33 -13.47
N LEU A 25 0.68 38.93 -14.60
CA LEU A 25 0.88 40.38 -14.67
C LEU A 25 -0.43 41.14 -14.55
N ASP A 26 -1.53 40.62 -15.12
CA ASP A 26 -2.90 41.18 -14.95
C ASP A 26 -3.31 41.21 -13.49
N ALA A 27 -3.11 40.11 -12.77
CA ALA A 27 -3.44 39.99 -11.35
C ALA A 27 -2.69 41.02 -10.47
N LEU A 28 -1.57 41.53 -10.96
CA LEU A 28 -0.70 42.51 -10.28
C LEU A 28 -0.90 43.94 -10.88
N ALA A 29 -1.82 44.10 -11.81
CA ALA A 29 -2.05 45.35 -12.56
C ALA A 29 -0.77 45.89 -13.24
N ILE A 30 0.13 45.01 -13.67
CA ILE A 30 1.35 45.38 -14.43
C ILE A 30 0.97 45.45 -15.91
N PRO A 31 1.10 46.63 -16.58
CA PRO A 31 0.84 46.75 -18.00
C PRO A 31 1.77 45.82 -18.82
N HIS A 32 1.16 45.08 -19.76
CA HIS A 32 1.96 44.14 -20.58
C HIS A 32 1.37 44.08 -22.02
N LEU A 33 2.21 43.56 -22.94
CA LEU A 33 1.86 43.29 -24.34
C LEU A 33 2.42 41.95 -24.75
N ILE A 34 1.65 41.18 -25.54
CA ILE A 34 2.17 39.99 -26.22
C ILE A 34 2.40 40.35 -27.69
N ALA A 35 3.63 40.21 -28.14
CA ALA A 35 4.06 40.49 -29.52
C ALA A 35 4.68 39.24 -30.17
N ASP A 36 4.62 39.19 -31.48
CA ASP A 36 5.31 38.15 -32.23
C ASP A 36 6.78 38.50 -32.38
N GLY A 37 7.65 37.54 -32.05
CA GLY A 37 9.10 37.66 -32.18
C GLY A 37 9.65 37.05 -33.46
N GLU A 38 10.96 36.98 -33.57
CA GLU A 38 11.64 36.36 -34.70
C GLU A 38 11.48 34.82 -34.63
N ARG A 39 11.57 34.14 -35.81
CA ARG A 39 11.54 32.67 -35.91
C ARG A 39 10.33 32.00 -35.27
N ASN A 40 9.15 32.63 -35.37
CA ASN A 40 7.90 32.11 -34.83
C ASN A 40 7.87 32.04 -33.30
N SER A 41 8.57 32.92 -32.60
CA SER A 41 8.49 33.09 -31.13
C SER A 41 7.37 34.11 -30.76
N ALA A 42 6.89 34.02 -29.52
CA ALA A 42 6.05 35.01 -28.88
C ALA A 42 6.83 35.67 -27.73
N MET A 43 6.68 36.96 -27.59
CA MET A 43 7.33 37.75 -26.56
C MET A 43 6.30 38.40 -25.64
N LEU A 44 6.59 38.38 -24.33
CA LEU A 44 5.84 39.11 -23.31
C LEU A 44 6.69 40.36 -22.93
N LEU A 45 6.11 41.53 -23.13
CA LEU A 45 6.76 42.81 -22.91
C LEU A 45 6.05 43.57 -21.80
N VAL A 46 6.83 44.34 -21.05
CA VAL A 46 6.34 45.29 -20.05
C VAL A 46 7.05 46.61 -20.19
N PRO A 47 6.48 47.73 -19.73
CA PRO A 47 7.20 49.02 -19.68
C PRO A 47 8.54 48.88 -18.89
N ALA A 48 9.61 49.52 -19.33
CA ALA A 48 10.93 49.36 -18.73
C ALA A 48 10.95 49.60 -17.20
N GLY A 49 10.13 50.52 -16.69
CA GLY A 49 9.98 50.80 -15.26
C GLY A 49 9.36 49.63 -14.44
N HIS A 50 8.70 48.68 -15.08
CA HIS A 50 8.07 47.51 -14.43
C HIS A 50 8.86 46.23 -14.67
N ALA A 51 9.96 46.24 -15.42
CA ALA A 51 10.68 45.06 -15.86
C ALA A 51 11.25 44.22 -14.69
N GLU A 52 11.78 44.85 -13.66
CA GLU A 52 12.35 44.17 -12.48
C GLU A 52 11.26 43.46 -11.68
N GLU A 53 10.18 44.15 -11.37
CA GLU A 53 9.04 43.58 -10.60
C GLU A 53 8.34 42.48 -11.38
N ALA A 54 8.04 42.69 -12.67
CA ALA A 54 7.49 41.67 -13.54
C ALA A 54 8.38 40.42 -13.59
N GLY A 55 9.71 40.59 -13.81
CA GLY A 55 10.64 39.48 -13.82
C GLY A 55 10.70 38.72 -12.49
N LYS A 56 10.62 39.42 -11.35
CA LYS A 56 10.57 38.80 -10.02
C LYS A 56 9.32 37.98 -9.86
N GLN A 57 8.14 38.51 -10.19
CA GLN A 57 6.86 37.84 -10.04
C GLN A 57 6.75 36.62 -10.96
N LEU A 58 7.19 36.73 -12.21
CA LEU A 58 7.22 35.60 -13.14
C LEU A 58 8.17 34.48 -12.66
N ARG A 59 9.31 34.83 -12.04
CA ARG A 59 10.19 33.82 -11.43
C ARG A 59 9.54 33.13 -10.22
N LEU A 60 8.85 33.86 -9.35
CA LEU A 60 8.09 33.32 -8.22
C LEU A 60 7.01 32.37 -8.72
N TYR A 61 6.20 32.82 -9.68
CA TYR A 61 5.18 31.99 -10.32
C TYR A 61 5.78 30.71 -10.91
N ALA A 62 6.88 30.79 -11.65
CA ALA A 62 7.55 29.64 -12.22
C ALA A 62 8.11 28.67 -11.15
N ALA A 63 8.55 29.20 -10.00
CA ALA A 63 9.03 28.38 -8.89
C ALA A 63 7.88 27.64 -8.18
N GLU A 64 6.74 28.33 -7.99
CA GLU A 64 5.54 27.76 -7.38
C GLU A 64 4.84 26.76 -8.31
N ASN A 65 4.78 27.10 -9.60
CA ASN A 65 4.10 26.31 -10.65
C ASN A 65 5.07 25.49 -11.50
N ARG A 66 6.27 25.16 -10.98
CA ARG A 66 7.14 24.20 -11.67
C ARG A 66 6.29 22.99 -12.04
N ARG A 67 6.06 22.78 -13.35
CA ARG A 67 5.39 21.57 -13.84
C ARG A 67 6.09 20.38 -13.23
N LYS A 68 5.46 19.82 -12.19
CA LYS A 68 5.87 18.51 -11.70
C LYS A 68 5.71 17.59 -12.90
N VAL A 69 6.83 17.01 -13.37
CA VAL A 69 6.75 15.94 -14.38
C VAL A 69 5.66 15.00 -13.90
N PRO A 70 4.62 14.74 -14.70
CA PRO A 70 3.57 13.84 -14.28
C PRO A 70 4.24 12.50 -13.93
N VAL A 71 4.34 12.21 -12.65
CA VAL A 71 4.73 10.87 -12.23
C VAL A 71 3.56 10.00 -12.66
N PRO A 72 3.76 9.01 -13.53
CA PRO A 72 2.68 8.16 -13.98
C PRO A 72 1.94 7.62 -12.76
N ASP A 73 0.62 7.73 -12.77
CA ASP A 73 -0.19 7.11 -11.74
C ASP A 73 0.16 5.63 -11.69
N LEU A 74 0.18 5.06 -10.48
CA LEU A 74 0.37 3.62 -10.34
C LEU A 74 -0.78 2.96 -11.13
N PRO A 75 -0.48 2.17 -12.18
CA PRO A 75 -1.53 1.55 -12.97
C PRO A 75 -2.34 0.62 -12.07
N LEU A 76 -3.64 0.86 -11.99
CA LEU A 76 -4.55 -0.01 -11.25
C LEU A 76 -4.80 -1.28 -12.06
N HIS A 77 -4.69 -2.43 -11.42
CA HIS A 77 -5.10 -3.71 -12.00
C HIS A 77 -6.60 -3.88 -11.79
N GLY A 78 -7.37 -4.12 -12.85
CA GLY A 78 -8.83 -4.33 -12.75
C GLY A 78 -9.27 -5.60 -11.99
N HIS A 79 -8.35 -6.39 -11.47
CA HIS A 79 -8.61 -7.73 -10.96
C HIS A 79 -8.40 -7.92 -9.44
N GLY A 80 -8.45 -6.86 -8.63
CA GLY A 80 -8.29 -6.98 -7.16
C GLY A 80 -9.35 -7.85 -6.48
N ILE A 81 -10.53 -7.98 -7.09
CA ILE A 81 -11.70 -8.69 -6.51
C ILE A 81 -11.45 -10.21 -6.35
N SER A 82 -10.75 -10.84 -7.32
CA SER A 82 -10.54 -12.29 -7.28
C SER A 82 -9.75 -12.76 -6.05
N GLY A 83 -8.75 -12.00 -5.62
CA GLY A 83 -7.98 -12.30 -4.43
C GLY A 83 -8.78 -12.09 -3.14
N ALA A 84 -9.57 -11.02 -3.06
CA ALA A 84 -10.47 -10.80 -1.93
C ALA A 84 -11.54 -11.89 -1.83
N ALA A 85 -12.10 -12.34 -2.95
CA ALA A 85 -13.04 -13.45 -2.97
C ALA A 85 -12.40 -14.76 -2.48
N ALA A 86 -11.17 -15.06 -2.93
CA ALA A 86 -10.43 -16.23 -2.47
C ALA A 86 -10.16 -16.17 -0.95
N TYR A 87 -9.77 -15.01 -0.42
CA TYR A 87 -9.59 -14.78 1.01
C TYR A 87 -10.87 -15.07 1.79
N VAL A 88 -12.01 -14.51 1.37
CA VAL A 88 -13.31 -14.77 2.01
C VAL A 88 -13.63 -16.25 2.01
N VAL A 89 -13.48 -16.92 0.87
CA VAL A 89 -13.76 -18.37 0.73
C VAL A 89 -12.87 -19.19 1.66
N VAL A 90 -11.57 -18.90 1.71
CA VAL A 90 -10.62 -19.61 2.60
C VAL A 90 -11.03 -19.47 4.07
N LEU A 91 -11.31 -18.25 4.54
CA LEU A 91 -11.65 -18.03 5.94
C LEU A 91 -13.00 -18.63 6.32
N VAL A 92 -14.01 -18.52 5.45
CA VAL A 92 -15.34 -19.12 5.70
C VAL A 92 -15.26 -20.64 5.75
N ILE A 93 -14.51 -21.27 4.83
CA ILE A 93 -14.30 -22.72 4.85
C ILE A 93 -13.55 -23.13 6.12
N ALA A 94 -12.44 -22.46 6.45
CA ALA A 94 -11.65 -22.79 7.64
C ALA A 94 -12.49 -22.68 8.92
N TYR A 95 -13.27 -21.60 9.06
CA TYR A 95 -14.18 -21.42 10.20
C TYR A 95 -15.26 -22.49 10.27
N TYR A 96 -15.85 -22.86 9.13
CA TYR A 96 -16.83 -23.95 9.08
C TYR A 96 -16.22 -25.29 9.52
N LEU A 97 -15.01 -25.62 9.03
CA LEU A 97 -14.32 -26.84 9.41
C LEU A 97 -13.96 -26.86 10.91
N GLN A 98 -13.51 -25.70 11.43
CA GLN A 98 -13.19 -25.50 12.84
C GLN A 98 -14.41 -25.74 13.74
N VAL A 99 -15.54 -25.05 13.47
CA VAL A 99 -16.77 -25.14 14.28
C VAL A 99 -17.37 -26.55 14.27
N ARG A 100 -17.19 -27.30 13.17
CA ARG A 100 -17.66 -28.66 12.99
C ARG A 100 -16.67 -29.71 13.48
N THR A 101 -15.52 -29.35 14.00
CA THR A 101 -14.42 -30.29 14.29
C THR A 101 -14.29 -31.35 13.18
N ALA A 102 -14.34 -30.83 11.93
CA ALA A 102 -14.39 -31.65 10.74
C ALA A 102 -13.20 -32.63 10.69
N PHE A 103 -13.43 -33.83 10.20
CA PHE A 103 -12.45 -34.90 10.11
C PHE A 103 -11.88 -35.40 11.48
N GLY A 104 -12.54 -35.07 12.59
CA GLY A 104 -12.10 -35.43 13.94
C GLY A 104 -10.88 -34.64 14.41
N VAL A 105 -10.58 -33.50 13.80
CA VAL A 105 -9.46 -32.63 14.15
C VAL A 105 -9.96 -31.47 15.01
N ASP A 106 -9.31 -31.23 16.14
CA ASP A 106 -9.42 -29.94 16.82
C ASP A 106 -8.57 -28.91 16.07
N TRP A 107 -9.23 -28.11 15.23
CA TRP A 107 -8.56 -27.16 14.34
C TRP A 107 -7.84 -26.04 15.09
N LEU A 108 -8.38 -25.66 16.27
CA LEU A 108 -7.77 -24.62 17.10
C LEU A 108 -6.46 -25.10 17.71
N ASP A 109 -6.46 -26.31 18.23
CA ASP A 109 -5.28 -26.87 18.87
C ASP A 109 -4.25 -27.34 17.83
N ALA A 110 -4.69 -27.95 16.72
CA ALA A 110 -3.80 -28.38 15.63
C ALA A 110 -3.14 -27.23 14.87
N GLY A 111 -3.81 -26.10 14.67
CA GLY A 111 -3.37 -25.04 13.77
C GLY A 111 -3.15 -23.68 14.41
N GLY A 112 -3.55 -23.47 15.66
CA GLY A 112 -3.34 -22.20 16.38
C GLY A 112 -1.87 -21.88 16.59
N LEU A 113 -1.51 -20.62 16.56
CA LEU A 113 -0.15 -20.17 16.88
C LEU A 113 0.20 -20.59 18.31
N SER A 114 1.32 -21.24 18.48
CA SER A 114 1.83 -21.69 19.78
C SER A 114 3.34 -21.56 19.83
N GLY A 115 3.84 -20.76 20.74
CA GLY A 115 5.26 -20.53 20.86
C GLY A 115 6.04 -21.79 21.25
N VAL A 116 5.45 -22.72 22.01
CA VAL A 116 6.05 -24.02 22.33
C VAL A 116 6.10 -24.87 21.07
N ALA A 117 4.97 -25.13 20.41
CA ALA A 117 4.89 -26.02 19.27
C ALA A 117 5.76 -25.56 18.08
N VAL A 118 5.85 -24.24 17.82
CA VAL A 118 6.72 -23.71 16.75
C VAL A 118 8.19 -23.95 17.07
N ARG A 119 8.61 -23.87 18.32
CA ARG A 119 10.01 -24.20 18.72
C ARG A 119 10.31 -25.70 18.64
N GLU A 120 9.29 -26.54 18.74
CA GLU A 120 9.37 -27.99 18.55
C GLU A 120 9.32 -28.40 17.07
N GLY A 121 9.20 -27.42 16.16
CA GLY A 121 9.29 -27.63 14.71
C GLY A 121 8.00 -27.46 13.96
N GLU A 122 6.88 -27.10 14.60
CA GLU A 122 5.58 -26.91 13.96
C GLU A 122 5.46 -25.50 13.31
N TRP A 123 6.42 -25.15 12.46
CA TRP A 123 6.53 -23.84 11.80
C TRP A 123 5.29 -23.46 10.99
N TRP A 124 4.51 -24.42 10.50
CA TRP A 124 3.28 -24.15 9.72
C TRP A 124 2.23 -23.37 10.50
N ARG A 125 2.29 -23.37 11.83
CA ARG A 125 1.36 -22.65 12.71
C ARG A 125 1.40 -21.14 12.48
N VAL A 126 2.50 -20.59 11.99
CA VAL A 126 2.56 -19.15 11.65
C VAL A 126 1.62 -18.79 10.48
N PHE A 127 1.23 -19.77 9.66
CA PHE A 127 0.28 -19.60 8.56
C PHE A 127 -1.11 -20.12 8.88
N THR A 128 -1.24 -21.30 9.50
CA THR A 128 -2.54 -21.90 9.79
C THR A 128 -3.35 -21.07 10.77
N ALA A 129 -2.71 -20.46 11.78
CA ALA A 129 -3.34 -19.58 12.74
C ALA A 129 -4.08 -18.39 12.11
N LEU A 130 -3.60 -17.92 10.95
CA LEU A 130 -4.23 -16.80 10.20
C LEU A 130 -5.62 -17.15 9.67
N THR A 131 -6.01 -18.41 9.65
CA THR A 131 -7.32 -18.85 9.14
C THR A 131 -8.32 -19.21 10.24
N LEU A 132 -7.87 -19.26 11.49
CA LEU A 132 -8.68 -19.64 12.66
C LEU A 132 -9.27 -18.41 13.34
N HIS A 133 -10.47 -18.55 13.93
CA HIS A 133 -11.15 -17.43 14.60
C HIS A 133 -11.87 -17.91 15.86
N GLY A 134 -11.79 -17.11 16.93
CA GLY A 134 -12.41 -17.43 18.21
C GLY A 134 -13.95 -17.42 18.16
N ASP A 135 -14.51 -16.49 17.40
CA ASP A 135 -15.94 -16.31 17.26
C ASP A 135 -16.32 -15.68 15.91
N LEU A 136 -17.64 -15.60 15.67
CA LEU A 136 -18.17 -15.05 14.41
C LEU A 136 -17.89 -13.56 14.26
N GLY A 137 -17.90 -12.77 15.34
CA GLY A 137 -17.61 -11.33 15.30
C GLY A 137 -16.17 -11.08 14.89
N HIS A 138 -15.24 -11.85 15.45
CA HIS A 138 -13.81 -11.82 15.08
C HIS A 138 -13.62 -12.19 13.60
N LEU A 139 -14.30 -13.24 13.11
CA LEU A 139 -14.27 -13.60 11.68
C LEU A 139 -14.80 -12.47 10.79
N VAL A 140 -15.98 -11.90 11.12
CA VAL A 140 -16.61 -10.85 10.31
C VAL A 140 -15.74 -9.59 10.24
N ALA A 141 -15.15 -9.16 11.34
CA ALA A 141 -14.23 -8.03 11.35
C ALA A 141 -13.02 -8.27 10.44
N ASN A 142 -12.40 -9.45 10.54
CA ASN A 142 -11.29 -9.83 9.67
C ASN A 142 -11.70 -9.95 8.20
N LEU A 143 -12.86 -10.52 7.89
CA LEU A 143 -13.39 -10.56 6.52
C LEU A 143 -13.57 -9.15 5.95
N PHE A 144 -14.11 -8.22 6.73
CA PHE A 144 -14.33 -6.84 6.28
C PHE A 144 -13.01 -6.11 6.03
N PHE A 145 -12.16 -5.98 7.05
CA PHE A 145 -10.92 -5.21 6.94
C PHE A 145 -9.91 -5.88 6.01
N GLY A 146 -9.79 -7.22 6.06
CA GLY A 146 -8.88 -7.95 5.19
C GLY A 146 -9.28 -7.86 3.72
N SER A 147 -10.59 -8.00 3.41
CA SER A 147 -11.09 -7.79 2.05
C SER A 147 -10.85 -6.36 1.58
N PHE A 148 -11.10 -5.37 2.44
CA PHE A 148 -10.90 -3.96 2.13
C PHE A 148 -9.44 -3.67 1.78
N PHE A 149 -8.49 -3.93 2.67
CA PHE A 149 -7.08 -3.66 2.42
C PHE A 149 -6.48 -4.56 1.34
N GLY A 150 -6.87 -5.85 1.32
CA GLY A 150 -6.43 -6.80 0.30
C GLY A 150 -6.91 -6.46 -1.10
N LEU A 151 -8.13 -5.94 -1.25
CA LEU A 151 -8.65 -5.43 -2.51
C LEU A 151 -7.79 -4.29 -3.04
N PHE A 152 -7.50 -3.28 -2.22
CA PHE A 152 -6.64 -2.17 -2.62
C PHE A 152 -5.21 -2.63 -2.94
N ALA A 153 -4.62 -3.50 -2.12
CA ALA A 153 -3.32 -4.09 -2.42
C ALA A 153 -3.34 -4.82 -3.78
N GLY A 154 -4.41 -5.59 -4.05
CA GLY A 154 -4.63 -6.29 -5.32
C GLY A 154 -4.78 -5.36 -6.51
N GLN A 155 -5.40 -4.19 -6.34
CA GLN A 155 -5.46 -3.17 -7.39
C GLN A 155 -4.08 -2.62 -7.74
N TYR A 156 -3.21 -2.45 -6.75
CA TYR A 156 -1.85 -1.93 -6.98
C TYR A 156 -0.85 -2.98 -7.45
N LEU A 157 -0.92 -4.22 -7.00
CA LEU A 157 0.09 -5.26 -7.23
C LEU A 157 -0.39 -6.40 -8.15
N GLY A 158 -1.70 -6.47 -8.40
CA GLY A 158 -2.37 -7.66 -8.90
C GLY A 158 -2.72 -8.62 -7.75
N SER A 159 -3.81 -9.38 -7.91
CA SER A 159 -4.36 -10.25 -6.84
C SER A 159 -3.36 -11.29 -6.34
N GLY A 160 -2.68 -12.00 -7.26
CA GLY A 160 -1.77 -13.07 -6.86
C GLY A 160 -0.58 -12.57 -6.06
N VAL A 161 0.10 -11.54 -6.56
CA VAL A 161 1.26 -10.96 -5.88
C VAL A 161 0.86 -10.33 -4.54
N ALA A 162 -0.23 -9.55 -4.51
CA ALA A 162 -0.68 -8.89 -3.29
C ALA A 162 -0.97 -9.90 -2.17
N TRP A 163 -1.77 -10.93 -2.46
CA TRP A 163 -2.14 -11.90 -1.43
C TRP A 163 -1.00 -12.83 -1.03
N ALA A 164 -0.09 -13.18 -1.95
CA ALA A 164 1.14 -13.88 -1.59
C ALA A 164 2.03 -13.03 -0.65
N MET A 165 2.20 -11.74 -0.95
CA MET A 165 2.97 -10.84 -0.10
C MET A 165 2.31 -10.64 1.27
N ILE A 166 0.98 -10.49 1.33
CA ILE A 166 0.22 -10.38 2.58
C ILE A 166 0.39 -11.64 3.42
N LEU A 167 0.22 -12.84 2.83
CA LEU A 167 0.38 -14.11 3.53
C LEU A 167 1.79 -14.28 4.08
N LEU A 168 2.81 -14.04 3.27
CA LEU A 168 4.21 -14.17 3.70
C LEU A 168 4.57 -13.13 4.77
N ALA A 169 4.15 -11.87 4.61
CA ALA A 169 4.37 -10.83 5.61
C ALA A 169 3.66 -11.16 6.94
N ALA A 170 2.45 -11.71 6.89
CA ALA A 170 1.72 -12.14 8.07
C ALA A 170 2.40 -13.33 8.77
N GLY A 171 2.90 -14.30 8.01
CA GLY A 171 3.70 -15.40 8.56
C GLY A 171 4.98 -14.91 9.26
N VAL A 172 5.68 -13.94 8.65
CA VAL A 172 6.81 -13.25 9.30
C VAL A 172 6.34 -12.48 10.53
N GLY A 173 5.19 -11.78 10.46
CA GLY A 173 4.60 -11.09 11.61
C GLY A 173 4.35 -12.03 12.80
N ASN A 174 3.70 -13.17 12.56
CA ASN A 174 3.45 -14.18 13.59
C ASN A 174 4.77 -14.79 14.14
N ALA A 175 5.77 -14.99 13.29
CA ALA A 175 7.09 -15.45 13.74
C ALA A 175 7.79 -14.41 14.64
N LEU A 176 7.72 -13.13 14.29
CA LEU A 176 8.25 -12.04 15.11
C LEU A 176 7.49 -11.90 16.43
N ASP A 177 6.17 -12.06 16.41
CA ASP A 177 5.31 -12.07 17.60
C ASP A 177 5.79 -13.11 18.62
N LEU A 178 6.04 -14.36 18.17
CA LEU A 178 6.56 -15.43 19.00
C LEU A 178 8.00 -15.20 19.50
N MET A 179 8.76 -14.33 18.85
CA MET A 179 10.09 -13.92 19.34
C MET A 179 10.02 -12.85 20.43
N LEU A 180 8.97 -12.04 20.45
CA LEU A 180 8.79 -10.94 21.37
C LEU A 180 8.00 -11.33 22.63
N LEU A 181 7.17 -12.37 22.51
CA LEU A 181 6.28 -12.81 23.60
C LEU A 181 6.77 -14.12 24.25
N PRO A 182 6.28 -14.45 25.47
CA PRO A 182 6.66 -15.68 26.16
C PRO A 182 6.37 -16.94 25.33
N PRO A 183 7.13 -18.04 25.56
CA PRO A 183 6.91 -19.31 24.83
C PRO A 183 5.50 -19.87 24.94
N THR A 184 4.81 -19.57 26.06
CA THR A 184 3.43 -20.01 26.32
C THR A 184 2.39 -19.22 25.54
N HIS A 185 2.82 -18.18 24.77
CA HIS A 185 1.91 -17.36 23.99
C HIS A 185 1.18 -18.19 22.92
N ARG A 186 -0.12 -17.91 22.79
CA ARG A 186 -1.00 -18.52 21.78
C ARG A 186 -1.82 -17.43 21.13
N ALA A 187 -2.01 -17.51 19.80
CA ALA A 187 -2.82 -16.58 19.04
C ALA A 187 -3.53 -17.26 17.87
N ILE A 188 -4.63 -16.66 17.45
CA ILE A 188 -5.41 -17.04 16.26
C ILE A 188 -6.02 -15.78 15.64
N GLY A 189 -6.23 -15.80 14.33
CA GLY A 189 -6.93 -14.74 13.61
C GLY A 189 -6.20 -14.25 12.38
N ALA A 190 -6.96 -13.83 11.39
CA ALA A 190 -6.41 -13.21 10.18
C ALA A 190 -5.91 -11.77 10.42
N SER A 191 -6.02 -11.24 11.64
CA SER A 191 -5.71 -9.85 11.94
C SER A 191 -4.26 -9.48 11.65
N THR A 192 -3.29 -10.37 11.92
CA THR A 192 -1.89 -10.16 11.52
C THR A 192 -1.77 -9.94 10.00
N ALA A 193 -2.54 -10.66 9.18
CA ALA A 193 -2.59 -10.47 7.73
C ALA A 193 -3.32 -9.17 7.34
N VAL A 194 -4.37 -8.78 8.05
CA VAL A 194 -5.05 -7.49 7.88
C VAL A 194 -4.08 -6.33 8.09
N PHE A 195 -3.32 -6.37 9.18
CA PHE A 195 -2.33 -5.31 9.46
C PHE A 195 -1.10 -5.40 8.56
N ALA A 196 -0.71 -6.59 8.10
CA ALA A 196 0.30 -6.72 7.04
C ALA A 196 -0.16 -6.08 5.72
N ALA A 197 -1.44 -6.25 5.34
CA ALA A 197 -2.02 -5.58 4.17
C ALA A 197 -2.04 -4.05 4.33
N LEU A 198 -2.39 -3.54 5.50
CA LEU A 198 -2.36 -2.11 5.82
C LEU A 198 -0.94 -1.54 5.74
N GLY A 199 0.05 -2.22 6.32
CA GLY A 199 1.46 -1.83 6.26
C GLY A 199 2.02 -1.84 4.84
N LEU A 200 1.69 -2.87 4.06
CA LEU A 200 2.04 -3.00 2.64
C LEU A 200 1.51 -1.81 1.83
N LEU A 201 0.23 -1.48 1.98
CA LEU A 201 -0.39 -0.34 1.31
C LEU A 201 0.25 0.98 1.71
N ALA A 202 0.47 1.19 3.01
CA ALA A 202 1.11 2.39 3.53
C ALA A 202 2.49 2.62 2.92
N ALA A 203 3.30 1.57 2.81
CA ALA A 203 4.63 1.63 2.19
C ALA A 203 4.56 1.91 0.68
N LEU A 204 3.64 1.28 -0.04
CA LEU A 204 3.44 1.52 -1.47
C LEU A 204 3.02 2.98 -1.73
N MET A 205 2.09 3.50 -0.95
CA MET A 205 1.62 4.89 -1.05
C MET A 205 2.71 5.88 -0.64
N TRP A 206 3.46 5.61 0.42
CA TRP A 206 4.60 6.41 0.83
C TRP A 206 5.63 6.53 -0.30
N ARG A 207 5.97 5.43 -0.97
CA ARG A 207 6.89 5.44 -2.12
C ARG A 207 6.34 6.20 -3.30
N ALA A 208 5.04 6.09 -3.57
CA ALA A 208 4.39 6.85 -4.63
C ALA A 208 4.44 8.36 -4.35
N GLU A 209 4.09 8.79 -3.14
CA GLU A 209 4.14 10.20 -2.74
C GLU A 209 5.56 10.75 -2.66
N ALA A 210 6.55 9.96 -2.24
CA ALA A 210 7.94 10.37 -2.22
C ALA A 210 8.48 10.77 -3.61
N ARG A 211 7.86 10.25 -4.68
CA ARG A 211 8.18 10.62 -6.07
C ARG A 211 7.41 11.85 -6.56
N ARG A 212 6.26 12.16 -5.94
CA ARG A 212 5.35 13.24 -6.36
C ARG A 212 5.59 14.55 -5.64
N THR A 213 6.04 14.50 -4.41
CA THR A 213 6.15 15.69 -3.55
C THR A 213 7.45 15.75 -2.79
N SER A 214 7.97 16.99 -2.62
CA SER A 214 9.08 17.28 -1.70
C SER A 214 8.60 17.61 -0.28
N THR A 215 7.28 17.83 -0.08
CA THR A 215 6.70 18.20 1.21
C THR A 215 6.69 16.99 2.15
N TRP A 216 7.42 17.07 3.25
CA TRP A 216 7.53 16.00 4.24
C TRP A 216 6.17 15.47 4.71
N ALA A 217 5.25 16.36 5.09
CA ALA A 217 3.93 15.99 5.59
C ALA A 217 3.15 15.11 4.59
N ARG A 218 3.11 15.48 3.30
CA ARG A 218 2.44 14.69 2.26
C ARG A 218 3.13 13.35 2.02
N ARG A 219 4.47 13.34 2.05
CA ARG A 219 5.25 12.12 1.84
C ARG A 219 4.98 11.07 2.92
N PHE A 220 4.89 11.47 4.19
CA PHE A 220 4.71 10.56 5.33
C PHE A 220 3.25 10.35 5.72
N ALA A 221 2.30 11.13 5.18
CA ALA A 221 0.89 11.00 5.49
C ALA A 221 0.33 9.56 5.39
N PRO A 222 0.67 8.74 4.38
CA PRO A 222 0.18 7.35 4.31
C PRO A 222 0.67 6.49 5.48
N LEU A 223 1.92 6.63 5.89
CA LEU A 223 2.49 5.88 7.02
C LEU A 223 1.89 6.34 8.35
N ILE A 224 1.74 7.65 8.54
CA ILE A 224 1.13 8.21 9.74
C ILE A 224 -0.34 7.80 9.84
N GLY A 225 -1.11 7.93 8.76
CA GLY A 225 -2.51 7.54 8.73
C GLY A 225 -2.70 6.05 9.01
N ALA A 226 -1.86 5.19 8.46
CA ALA A 226 -1.90 3.76 8.73
C ALA A 226 -1.50 3.42 10.18
N ALA A 227 -0.52 4.12 10.76
CA ALA A 227 -0.16 3.95 12.17
C ALA A 227 -1.29 4.40 13.13
N VAL A 228 -1.98 5.50 12.81
CA VAL A 228 -3.17 5.95 13.55
C VAL A 228 -4.29 4.91 13.45
N LEU A 229 -4.51 4.35 12.26
CA LEU A 229 -5.52 3.31 12.06
C LEU A 229 -5.17 2.03 12.81
N LEU A 230 -3.89 1.61 12.81
CA LEU A 230 -3.40 0.50 13.63
C LEU A 230 -3.68 0.76 15.11
N ALA A 231 -3.37 1.94 15.63
CA ALA A 231 -3.63 2.28 17.01
C ALA A 231 -5.13 2.27 17.35
N TYR A 232 -5.99 2.68 16.42
CA TYR A 232 -7.43 2.77 16.64
C TYR A 232 -8.14 1.41 16.60
N ILE A 233 -7.81 0.55 15.60
CA ILE A 233 -8.49 -0.74 15.41
C ILE A 233 -7.65 -1.93 15.90
N GLY A 234 -6.35 -1.74 16.11
CA GLY A 234 -5.42 -2.80 16.50
C GLY A 234 -5.25 -3.00 18.00
N THR A 235 -5.77 -2.07 18.82
CA THR A 235 -5.70 -2.12 20.27
C THR A 235 -7.11 -2.27 20.85
N GLY A 236 -7.78 -3.38 20.55
CA GLY A 236 -9.13 -3.69 21.05
C GLY A 236 -9.15 -4.04 22.53
N ASP A 237 -10.00 -4.99 22.90
CA ASP A 237 -10.16 -5.52 24.24
C ASP A 237 -8.98 -6.37 24.71
N ALA A 238 -9.02 -6.83 25.97
CA ALA A 238 -7.96 -7.60 26.62
C ALA A 238 -7.56 -8.91 25.91
N GLN A 239 -8.36 -9.37 24.94
CA GLN A 239 -8.08 -10.56 24.12
C GLN A 239 -7.39 -10.23 22.77
N THR A 240 -7.18 -8.93 22.48
CA THR A 240 -6.58 -8.49 21.22
C THR A 240 -5.05 -8.62 21.30
N ASP A 241 -4.46 -9.36 20.37
CA ASP A 241 -3.02 -9.49 20.25
C ASP A 241 -2.41 -8.27 19.54
N ALA A 242 -2.19 -7.21 20.30
CA ALA A 242 -1.64 -5.96 19.77
C ALA A 242 -0.20 -6.12 19.25
N VAL A 243 0.56 -7.10 19.77
CA VAL A 243 1.94 -7.35 19.31
C VAL A 243 1.91 -8.01 17.94
N ALA A 244 1.06 -9.01 17.72
CA ALA A 244 0.86 -9.63 16.41
C ALA A 244 0.37 -8.61 15.37
N HIS A 245 -0.49 -7.67 15.76
CA HIS A 245 -0.92 -6.57 14.87
C HIS A 245 0.24 -5.66 14.47
N LEU A 246 1.06 -5.26 15.44
CA LEU A 246 2.23 -4.40 15.20
C LEU A 246 3.28 -5.13 14.34
N THR A 247 3.59 -6.39 14.64
CA THR A 247 4.57 -7.18 13.89
C THR A 247 4.10 -7.45 12.47
N GLY A 248 2.81 -7.76 12.26
CA GLY A 248 2.20 -7.87 10.95
C GLY A 248 2.30 -6.57 10.15
N PHE A 249 1.95 -5.43 10.76
CA PHE A 249 2.04 -4.12 10.14
C PHE A 249 3.48 -3.78 9.72
N VAL A 250 4.45 -4.00 10.60
CA VAL A 250 5.87 -3.74 10.31
C VAL A 250 6.37 -4.65 9.20
N ALA A 251 6.06 -5.96 9.23
CA ALA A 251 6.41 -6.89 8.16
C ALA A 251 5.80 -6.47 6.81
N GLY A 252 4.55 -6.00 6.82
CA GLY A 252 3.88 -5.43 5.65
C GLY A 252 4.58 -4.20 5.10
N ILE A 253 5.03 -3.27 5.96
CA ILE A 253 5.81 -2.10 5.54
C ILE A 253 7.10 -2.54 4.83
N PHE A 254 7.85 -3.46 5.41
CA PHE A 254 9.08 -3.96 4.78
C PHE A 254 8.82 -4.64 3.45
N ALA A 255 7.77 -5.47 3.34
CA ALA A 255 7.38 -6.10 2.09
C ALA A 255 7.03 -5.05 1.01
N GLY A 256 6.23 -4.03 1.33
CA GLY A 256 5.87 -2.96 0.41
C GLY A 256 7.04 -2.04 0.06
N ALA A 257 7.94 -1.80 0.99
CA ALA A 257 9.14 -1.00 0.76
C ALA A 257 10.17 -1.73 -0.12
N ALA A 258 10.30 -3.04 0.02
CA ALA A 258 11.20 -3.87 -0.79
C ALA A 258 10.69 -4.07 -2.21
N PHE A 259 9.37 -3.99 -2.43
CA PHE A 259 8.80 -4.20 -3.75
C PHE A 259 9.12 -3.05 -4.71
N ASP A 260 9.75 -3.33 -5.86
CA ASP A 260 10.02 -2.29 -6.84
C ASP A 260 8.73 -1.88 -7.56
N VAL A 261 8.38 -0.59 -7.43
CA VAL A 261 7.22 0.02 -8.10
C VAL A 261 7.39 0.06 -9.62
N ARG A 262 8.62 -0.08 -10.14
CA ARG A 262 8.89 -0.28 -11.57
C ARG A 262 8.60 -1.74 -11.95
N ARG A 263 7.34 -2.09 -11.93
CA ARG A 263 6.90 -3.47 -12.15
C ARG A 263 7.46 -4.04 -13.45
N PRO A 264 8.17 -5.18 -13.40
CA PRO A 264 8.50 -5.91 -14.61
C PRO A 264 7.20 -6.27 -15.33
N ARG A 265 7.16 -6.12 -16.66
CA ARG A 265 5.96 -6.40 -17.47
C ARG A 265 5.37 -7.80 -17.25
N TRP A 266 6.21 -8.77 -16.94
CA TRP A 266 5.78 -10.13 -16.66
C TRP A 266 4.87 -10.27 -15.42
N LEU A 267 5.03 -9.43 -14.40
CA LEU A 267 4.13 -9.39 -13.23
C LEU A 267 2.71 -8.90 -13.57
N GLN A 268 2.53 -8.26 -14.73
CA GLN A 268 1.22 -7.80 -15.19
C GLN A 268 0.43 -8.92 -15.89
N SER A 269 1.08 -10.05 -16.21
CA SER A 269 0.44 -11.19 -16.86
C SER A 269 -0.55 -11.86 -15.90
N SER A 270 -1.79 -12.08 -16.37
CA SER A 270 -2.82 -12.81 -15.62
C SER A 270 -2.39 -14.23 -15.25
N SER A 271 -1.62 -14.90 -16.12
CA SER A 271 -1.09 -16.24 -15.85
C SER A 271 -0.10 -16.25 -14.70
N VAL A 272 0.80 -15.25 -14.65
CA VAL A 272 1.78 -15.12 -13.55
C VAL A 272 1.07 -14.76 -12.24
N GLN A 273 0.11 -13.84 -12.28
CA GLN A 273 -0.71 -13.53 -11.10
C GLN A 273 -1.46 -14.77 -10.59
N GLY A 274 -2.07 -15.54 -11.51
CA GLY A 274 -2.73 -16.80 -11.19
C GLY A 274 -1.78 -17.82 -10.58
N ALA A 275 -0.59 -18.01 -11.15
CA ALA A 275 0.41 -18.96 -10.64
C ALA A 275 0.91 -18.59 -9.24
N ILE A 276 1.18 -17.29 -8.99
CA ILE A 276 1.63 -16.82 -7.67
C ILE A 276 0.50 -16.98 -6.63
N GLY A 277 -0.73 -16.60 -6.98
CA GLY A 277 -1.89 -16.76 -6.08
C GLY A 277 -2.17 -18.23 -5.78
N PHE A 278 -2.08 -19.10 -6.80
CA PHE A 278 -2.21 -20.55 -6.61
C PHE A 278 -1.11 -21.09 -5.69
N GLY A 279 0.15 -20.65 -5.87
CA GLY A 279 1.26 -21.00 -4.98
C GLY A 279 1.02 -20.62 -3.52
N ALA A 280 0.40 -19.45 -3.26
CA ALA A 280 0.01 -19.05 -1.90
C ALA A 280 -1.07 -19.97 -1.30
N LEU A 281 -2.05 -20.38 -2.10
CA LEU A 281 -3.09 -21.35 -1.66
C LEU A 281 -2.48 -22.74 -1.41
N VAL A 282 -1.56 -23.19 -2.26
CA VAL A 282 -0.83 -24.45 -2.06
C VAL A 282 -0.01 -24.41 -0.78
N LEU A 283 0.72 -23.32 -0.51
CA LEU A 283 1.45 -23.14 0.74
C LEU A 283 0.52 -23.34 1.95
N LEU A 284 -0.64 -22.67 1.94
CA LEU A 284 -1.61 -22.76 3.04
C LEU A 284 -2.18 -24.18 3.15
N ALA A 285 -2.50 -24.84 2.03
CA ALA A 285 -2.99 -26.22 2.03
C ALA A 285 -1.93 -27.20 2.57
N VAL A 286 -0.65 -27.01 2.22
CA VAL A 286 0.47 -27.82 2.77
C VAL A 286 0.61 -27.58 4.27
N CYS A 287 0.52 -26.34 4.73
CA CYS A 287 0.57 -26.04 6.17
C CYS A 287 -0.56 -26.75 6.94
N TRP A 288 -1.78 -26.75 6.41
CA TRP A 288 -2.91 -27.45 7.02
C TRP A 288 -2.76 -28.98 6.93
N TRP A 289 -2.22 -29.49 5.85
CA TRP A 289 -1.90 -30.92 5.75
C TRP A 289 -0.92 -31.36 6.82
N LEU A 290 0.16 -30.58 7.05
CA LEU A 290 1.14 -30.83 8.11
C LEU A 290 0.51 -30.77 9.51
N ALA A 291 -0.30 -29.74 9.77
CA ALA A 291 -1.01 -29.60 11.04
C ALA A 291 -1.94 -30.80 11.33
N ALA A 292 -2.73 -31.22 10.34
CA ALA A 292 -3.62 -32.36 10.49
C ALA A 292 -2.85 -33.70 10.62
N ALA A 293 -1.69 -33.83 9.99
CA ALA A 293 -0.83 -34.99 10.13
C ALA A 293 -0.18 -35.08 11.53
N ALA A 294 0.33 -33.97 12.05
CA ALA A 294 0.88 -33.87 13.40
C ALA A 294 -0.20 -34.18 14.46
N TRP A 295 -1.38 -33.61 14.33
CA TRP A 295 -2.53 -33.90 15.21
C TRP A 295 -2.85 -35.39 15.26
N ARG A 296 -2.97 -36.06 14.11
CA ARG A 296 -3.27 -37.50 14.05
C ARG A 296 -2.17 -38.39 14.61
N ALA A 297 -0.94 -37.92 14.56
CA ALA A 297 0.21 -38.60 15.15
C ALA A 297 0.30 -38.44 16.68
N GLY A 298 -0.57 -37.62 17.29
CA GLY A 298 -0.49 -37.30 18.72
C GLY A 298 0.71 -36.43 19.09
N LEU A 299 1.21 -35.65 18.11
CA LEU A 299 2.38 -34.79 18.27
C LEU A 299 1.97 -33.33 18.47
N ALA A 300 0.70 -32.97 18.30
CA ALA A 300 0.15 -31.65 18.43
C ALA A 300 -0.60 -31.47 19.74
#